data_fc99bfaab510d1397046c91b5ed691b0
#
_entry.id   fc99bfaab510d1397046c91b5ed691b0
#
_cell.length_a   1.000
_cell.length_b   1.000
_cell.length_c   1.000
_cell.angle_alpha   90.00
_cell.angle_beta   90.00
_cell.angle_gamma   90.00
#
_symmetry.space_group_name_H-M   'P 1'
#
loop_
_entity.id
_entity.type
_entity.pdbx_description
1 polymer ?
#
loop_
_entity_poly.entity_id
_entity_poly.type
_entity_poly.pdbx_seq_one_letter_code
_entity_poly.pdbx_strand_id
1 'polypeptide(L)'
;MYAKFEAILHTILESKSKKRLILVASLIVFILSMLMFPTQMVLAKMLPGKNNDTFNIYIDLPEGSSIQQTQRVSECVVGFVQKEHEVLDTEVFLGMGSPLDFAGLIKGSQFKNGENVAEVVVNISKAHHREEPSYMMVQRMRPLVQKSCESIIAESKIKFVEPPSGPPTMAAIVAEVYGNDAKGIRHLAERVEKIFQKTSGLVDIDIMQDVVYDKYEIKVNSIKIAKSGLNIKQVNDILYIAFEGMSIAVKNSSKYNDQIPIFLTLSDKTKKFTNKDSQAVESKLSSLRLMNQRGMMVPVTEVVEITKVKSNPMIMSKELHQMTNVLAETDMVSQVYPLIDARSMIIKELQDEYSINSIGLFNLELTNKETAKRYKLIWDGEMEVTLDTFVDLGGAFIAALILIFLLLVIYYKSFTLSGIVLLGSFLSIVGVIFGHWIMDIFTTDTFFLTATSLIGFIALIGISSRNSLLLIDFTKSLIHNKGMHKTDAIAYASATRAKPIFLTAAAIILASTLLASDAVFGGLGVALIFGTIAAVAASLIIVPVLLHNADLDKHFGYVERKAVPLEEHD
;
A
#
# COMPACT_ATOMS: atom_id res chain seq x y z
N MET A 1 1.57 -47.78 -15.35
CA MET A 1 2.08 -46.57 -14.68
C MET A 1 2.55 -46.90 -13.25
N TYR A 2 1.76 -47.60 -12.45
CA TYR A 2 2.10 -47.99 -11.07
C TYR A 2 3.43 -48.73 -10.93
N ALA A 3 3.59 -49.88 -11.64
CA ALA A 3 4.80 -50.68 -11.57
C ALA A 3 6.08 -49.92 -11.98
N LYS A 4 5.99 -48.99 -12.93
CA LYS A 4 7.13 -48.14 -13.31
C LYS A 4 7.50 -47.15 -12.21
N PHE A 5 6.52 -46.50 -11.56
CA PHE A 5 6.77 -45.57 -10.49
C PHE A 5 7.31 -46.29 -9.24
N GLU A 6 6.73 -47.44 -8.90
CA GLU A 6 7.22 -48.29 -7.83
C GLU A 6 8.68 -48.71 -8.02
N ALA A 7 9.04 -49.20 -9.23
CA ALA A 7 10.41 -49.59 -9.57
C ALA A 7 11.41 -48.41 -9.51
N ILE A 8 11.00 -47.24 -9.96
CA ILE A 8 11.83 -46.02 -9.86
C ILE A 8 12.07 -45.68 -8.38
N LEU A 9 11.03 -45.65 -7.57
CA LEU A 9 11.12 -45.30 -6.17
C LEU A 9 11.95 -46.35 -5.38
N HIS A 10 11.74 -47.62 -5.66
CA HIS A 10 12.55 -48.70 -5.09
C HIS A 10 14.04 -48.49 -5.39
N THR A 11 14.41 -48.21 -6.64
CA THR A 11 15.78 -47.91 -7.04
C THR A 11 16.36 -46.66 -6.32
N ILE A 12 15.52 -45.69 -6.00
CA ILE A 12 15.94 -44.49 -5.25
C ILE A 12 16.18 -44.87 -3.77
N LEU A 13 15.26 -45.61 -3.17
CA LEU A 13 15.30 -45.96 -1.77
C LEU A 13 16.48 -46.90 -1.42
N GLU A 14 16.89 -47.79 -2.29
CA GLU A 14 18.05 -48.65 -2.10
C GLU A 14 19.39 -47.90 -2.18
N SER A 15 19.47 -46.85 -2.99
CA SER A 15 20.71 -46.13 -3.18
C SER A 15 20.90 -44.97 -2.19
N LYS A 16 21.93 -45.10 -1.33
CA LYS A 16 22.29 -44.01 -0.38
C LYS A 16 22.64 -42.72 -1.09
N SER A 17 23.31 -42.79 -2.26
CA SER A 17 23.69 -41.62 -3.08
C SER A 17 22.48 -40.90 -3.63
N LYS A 18 21.49 -41.62 -4.19
CA LYS A 18 20.28 -41.02 -4.77
C LYS A 18 19.42 -40.37 -3.70
N LYS A 19 19.26 -41.01 -2.53
CA LYS A 19 18.53 -40.40 -1.39
C LYS A 19 19.19 -39.10 -0.93
N ARG A 20 20.52 -39.10 -0.77
CA ARG A 20 21.26 -37.89 -0.38
C ARG A 20 21.13 -36.80 -1.44
N LEU A 21 21.21 -37.16 -2.73
CA LEU A 21 21.04 -36.23 -3.83
C LEU A 21 19.66 -35.54 -3.78
N ILE A 22 18.56 -36.30 -3.58
CA ILE A 22 17.21 -35.75 -3.49
C ILE A 22 17.07 -34.79 -2.31
N LEU A 23 17.57 -35.15 -1.13
CA LEU A 23 17.49 -34.30 0.06
C LEU A 23 18.34 -33.03 -0.10
N VAL A 24 19.54 -33.14 -0.65
CA VAL A 24 20.40 -31.97 -0.92
C VAL A 24 19.77 -31.09 -2.00
N ALA A 25 19.25 -31.66 -3.08
CA ALA A 25 18.57 -30.91 -4.13
C ALA A 25 17.33 -30.18 -3.59
N SER A 26 16.52 -30.84 -2.76
CA SER A 26 15.35 -30.17 -2.14
C SER A 26 15.74 -29.02 -1.22
N LEU A 27 16.84 -29.16 -0.48
CA LEU A 27 17.37 -28.09 0.37
C LEU A 27 17.91 -26.92 -0.47
N ILE A 28 18.63 -27.21 -1.56
CA ILE A 28 19.12 -26.17 -2.48
C ILE A 28 17.96 -25.41 -3.10
N VAL A 29 16.95 -26.10 -3.60
CA VAL A 29 15.76 -25.48 -4.22
C VAL A 29 15.01 -24.63 -3.20
N PHE A 30 14.90 -25.08 -1.95
CA PHE A 30 14.32 -24.29 -0.86
C PHE A 30 15.13 -23.01 -0.60
N ILE A 31 16.46 -23.10 -0.49
CA ILE A 31 17.32 -21.92 -0.29
C ILE A 31 17.20 -20.96 -1.46
N LEU A 32 17.20 -21.47 -2.70
CA LEU A 32 17.03 -20.64 -3.90
C LEU A 32 15.68 -19.92 -3.89
N SER A 33 14.61 -20.59 -3.48
CA SER A 33 13.29 -19.93 -3.38
C SER A 33 13.29 -18.80 -2.35
N MET A 34 13.96 -18.98 -1.21
CA MET A 34 14.08 -17.91 -0.21
C MET A 34 14.91 -16.72 -0.70
N LEU A 35 15.93 -16.97 -1.51
CA LEU A 35 16.76 -15.92 -2.10
C LEU A 35 16.01 -15.06 -3.14
N MET A 36 14.87 -15.51 -3.65
CA MET A 36 14.07 -14.73 -4.62
C MET A 36 13.48 -13.46 -4.02
N PHE A 37 13.31 -13.37 -2.69
CA PHE A 37 12.86 -12.14 -2.02
C PHE A 37 13.94 -11.05 -1.97
N PRO A 38 15.13 -11.29 -1.40
CA PRO A 38 16.16 -10.26 -1.36
C PRO A 38 16.72 -9.89 -2.73
N THR A 39 16.60 -10.78 -3.74
CA THR A 39 16.97 -10.48 -5.14
C THR A 39 15.87 -9.79 -5.92
N GLN A 40 14.74 -9.49 -5.28
CA GLN A 40 13.56 -8.83 -5.90
C GLN A 40 12.97 -9.59 -7.11
N MET A 41 13.24 -10.89 -7.22
CA MET A 41 12.62 -11.74 -8.26
C MET A 41 11.15 -12.06 -7.93
N VAL A 42 10.77 -12.01 -6.68
CA VAL A 42 9.38 -12.10 -6.20
C VAL A 42 9.15 -10.94 -5.25
N LEU A 43 8.26 -10.06 -5.61
CA LEU A 43 7.93 -8.88 -4.82
C LEU A 43 6.71 -9.16 -3.94
N ALA A 44 6.74 -8.64 -2.71
CA ALA A 44 5.62 -8.75 -1.78
C ALA A 44 4.84 -7.43 -1.73
N LYS A 45 3.51 -7.50 -1.76
CA LYS A 45 2.59 -6.38 -1.60
C LYS A 45 1.35 -6.86 -0.85
N MET A 46 0.69 -5.99 -0.10
CA MET A 46 -0.53 -6.39 0.63
C MET A 46 -1.60 -6.88 -0.35
N LEU A 47 -1.98 -6.04 -1.30
CA LEU A 47 -2.92 -6.34 -2.36
C LEU A 47 -2.39 -5.79 -3.70
N PRO A 48 -2.67 -6.43 -4.83
CA PRO A 48 -2.29 -5.94 -6.14
C PRO A 48 -3.05 -4.65 -6.49
N GLY A 49 -2.58 -3.91 -7.48
CA GLY A 49 -3.31 -2.78 -8.05
C GLY A 49 -4.66 -3.25 -8.63
N LYS A 50 -5.71 -2.46 -8.41
CA LYS A 50 -7.03 -2.75 -8.96
C LYS A 50 -7.23 -1.98 -10.26
N ASN A 51 -7.72 -2.63 -11.27
CA ASN A 51 -8.13 -1.98 -12.51
C ASN A 51 -9.48 -1.27 -12.29
N ASN A 52 -9.42 0.00 -11.93
CA ASN A 52 -10.60 0.81 -11.61
C ASN A 52 -11.19 1.49 -12.86
N ASP A 53 -12.46 1.89 -12.81
CA ASP A 53 -13.13 2.63 -13.88
C ASP A 53 -13.04 4.15 -13.69
N THR A 54 -12.40 4.59 -12.59
CA THR A 54 -12.16 6.01 -12.25
C THR A 54 -10.83 6.17 -11.56
N PHE A 55 -10.23 7.36 -11.70
CA PHE A 55 -9.12 7.83 -10.85
C PHE A 55 -9.21 9.34 -10.69
N ASN A 56 -8.58 9.89 -9.65
CA ASN A 56 -8.60 11.30 -9.33
C ASN A 56 -7.21 11.92 -9.56
N ILE A 57 -7.19 13.21 -9.90
CA ILE A 57 -5.96 14.00 -10.00
C ILE A 57 -6.11 15.18 -9.06
N TYR A 58 -5.26 15.24 -8.03
CA TYR A 58 -5.21 16.35 -7.10
C TYR A 58 -4.23 17.39 -7.60
N ILE A 59 -4.67 18.65 -7.56
CA ILE A 59 -3.90 19.79 -8.02
C ILE A 59 -3.77 20.75 -6.85
N ASP A 60 -2.55 20.92 -6.38
CA ASP A 60 -2.21 21.80 -5.27
C ASP A 60 -1.23 22.88 -5.78
N LEU A 61 -1.64 24.13 -5.77
CA LEU A 61 -0.82 25.29 -6.10
C LEU A 61 -0.27 25.94 -4.82
N PRO A 62 0.80 26.74 -4.92
CA PRO A 62 1.29 27.51 -3.78
C PRO A 62 0.21 28.40 -3.17
N GLU A 63 0.28 28.58 -1.86
CA GLU A 63 -0.62 29.46 -1.13
C GLU A 63 -0.63 30.88 -1.69
N GLY A 64 -1.83 31.46 -1.81
CA GLY A 64 -2.03 32.76 -2.44
C GLY A 64 -2.18 32.72 -3.96
N SER A 65 -2.18 31.53 -4.57
CA SER A 65 -2.59 31.38 -5.98
C SER A 65 -4.08 31.66 -6.13
N SER A 66 -4.45 32.32 -7.22
CA SER A 66 -5.85 32.63 -7.52
C SER A 66 -6.56 31.47 -8.18
N ILE A 67 -7.89 31.43 -8.07
CA ILE A 67 -8.73 30.42 -8.73
C ILE A 67 -8.51 30.34 -10.24
N GLN A 68 -8.17 31.47 -10.90
CA GLN A 68 -7.87 31.52 -12.34
C GLN A 68 -6.51 30.86 -12.67
N GLN A 69 -5.57 30.86 -11.72
CA GLN A 69 -4.31 30.14 -11.88
C GLN A 69 -4.54 28.64 -11.75
N THR A 70 -5.32 28.25 -10.76
CA THR A 70 -5.73 26.86 -10.53
C THR A 70 -6.53 26.32 -11.73
N GLN A 71 -7.47 27.12 -12.26
CA GLN A 71 -8.20 26.77 -13.47
C GLN A 71 -7.27 26.50 -14.66
N ARG A 72 -6.27 27.35 -14.90
CA ARG A 72 -5.33 27.15 -16.02
C ARG A 72 -4.52 25.86 -15.91
N VAL A 73 -4.09 25.50 -14.69
CA VAL A 73 -3.40 24.23 -14.47
C VAL A 73 -4.36 23.06 -14.66
N SER A 74 -5.59 23.17 -14.15
CA SER A 74 -6.63 22.15 -14.34
C SER A 74 -7.00 21.94 -15.81
N GLU A 75 -7.13 23.02 -16.58
CA GLU A 75 -7.39 22.96 -18.04
C GLU A 75 -6.24 22.26 -18.78
N CYS A 76 -4.99 22.49 -18.38
CA CYS A 76 -3.85 21.75 -18.91
C CYS A 76 -3.97 20.25 -18.62
N VAL A 77 -4.24 19.87 -17.37
CA VAL A 77 -4.40 18.47 -16.96
C VAL A 77 -5.51 17.80 -17.77
N VAL A 78 -6.68 18.42 -17.82
CA VAL A 78 -7.84 17.91 -18.59
C VAL A 78 -7.48 17.76 -20.07
N GLY A 79 -6.78 18.75 -20.66
CA GLY A 79 -6.36 18.70 -22.05
C GLY A 79 -5.37 17.58 -22.39
N PHE A 80 -4.61 17.07 -21.40
CA PHE A 80 -3.80 15.86 -21.56
C PHE A 80 -4.64 14.59 -21.42
N VAL A 81 -5.45 14.52 -20.37
CA VAL A 81 -6.23 13.33 -20.03
C VAL A 81 -7.28 13.01 -21.10
N GLN A 82 -7.95 14.03 -21.63
CA GLN A 82 -8.98 13.86 -22.68
C GLN A 82 -8.45 13.39 -24.04
N LYS A 83 -7.13 13.35 -24.23
CA LYS A 83 -6.53 12.75 -25.44
C LYS A 83 -6.49 11.23 -25.38
N GLU A 84 -6.64 10.65 -24.21
CA GLU A 84 -6.69 9.20 -24.03
C GLU A 84 -8.03 8.66 -24.52
N HIS A 85 -7.99 7.66 -25.40
CA HIS A 85 -9.18 7.05 -26.01
C HIS A 85 -10.15 6.46 -24.97
N GLU A 86 -9.60 5.97 -23.86
CA GLU A 86 -10.34 5.29 -22.80
C GLU A 86 -11.06 6.26 -21.84
N VAL A 87 -10.76 7.55 -21.91
CA VAL A 87 -11.40 8.57 -21.08
C VAL A 87 -12.78 8.91 -21.65
N LEU A 88 -13.81 8.70 -20.84
CA LEU A 88 -15.20 8.99 -21.22
C LEU A 88 -15.56 10.43 -20.92
N ASP A 89 -15.26 10.89 -19.72
CA ASP A 89 -15.51 12.24 -19.25
C ASP A 89 -14.57 12.64 -18.11
N THR A 90 -14.56 13.93 -17.80
CA THR A 90 -13.78 14.52 -16.71
C THR A 90 -14.63 15.53 -15.97
N GLU A 91 -14.60 15.47 -14.64
CA GLU A 91 -15.26 16.43 -13.75
C GLU A 91 -14.19 17.26 -13.03
N VAL A 92 -14.33 18.58 -13.03
CA VAL A 92 -13.34 19.49 -12.43
C VAL A 92 -13.98 20.25 -11.27
N PHE A 93 -13.41 20.07 -10.08
CA PHE A 93 -13.79 20.78 -8.86
C PHE A 93 -12.71 21.80 -8.53
N LEU A 94 -13.01 23.09 -8.72
CA LEU A 94 -12.10 24.20 -8.45
C LEU A 94 -12.37 24.78 -7.06
N GLY A 95 -11.32 24.98 -6.29
CA GLY A 95 -11.39 25.53 -4.94
C GLY A 95 -11.86 24.55 -3.88
N MET A 96 -12.11 23.30 -4.21
CA MET A 96 -12.59 22.26 -3.31
C MET A 96 -12.23 20.87 -3.84
N GLY A 97 -12.41 19.85 -2.99
CA GLY A 97 -12.38 18.44 -3.41
C GLY A 97 -13.67 18.01 -4.11
N SER A 98 -13.64 16.84 -4.73
CA SER A 98 -14.82 16.19 -5.32
C SER A 98 -15.86 15.84 -4.27
N PRO A 99 -17.12 15.52 -4.65
CA PRO A 99 -18.13 15.06 -3.69
C PRO A 99 -17.65 13.85 -2.88
N LEU A 100 -18.25 13.65 -1.71
CA LEU A 100 -17.82 12.69 -0.69
C LEU A 100 -17.60 11.29 -1.25
N ASP A 101 -16.34 10.86 -1.28
CA ASP A 101 -15.93 9.48 -1.45
C ASP A 101 -15.05 9.02 -0.28
N PHE A 102 -14.93 7.70 -0.11
CA PHE A 102 -14.20 7.15 1.03
C PHE A 102 -12.67 7.37 0.93
N ALA A 103 -12.12 7.33 -0.27
CA ALA A 103 -10.70 7.58 -0.51
C ALA A 103 -10.34 9.04 -0.23
N GLY A 104 -11.15 9.99 -0.73
CA GLY A 104 -10.98 11.42 -0.49
C GLY A 104 -11.12 11.82 0.98
N LEU A 105 -11.99 11.13 1.72
CA LEU A 105 -12.11 11.33 3.17
C LEU A 105 -10.80 10.98 3.90
N ILE A 106 -10.23 9.82 3.62
CA ILE A 106 -8.99 9.36 4.28
C ILE A 106 -7.76 10.12 3.78
N LYS A 107 -7.65 10.37 2.48
CA LYS A 107 -6.56 11.17 1.88
C LYS A 107 -6.68 12.67 2.15
N GLY A 108 -7.79 13.12 2.72
CA GLY A 108 -8.01 14.50 3.14
C GLY A 108 -8.40 15.46 2.02
N SER A 109 -8.63 15.01 0.78
CA SER A 109 -9.00 15.90 -0.33
C SER A 109 -10.32 16.63 -0.09
N GLN A 110 -11.25 16.00 0.63
CA GLN A 110 -12.55 16.57 0.97
C GLN A 110 -12.50 17.73 1.95
N PHE A 111 -11.41 17.84 2.71
CA PHE A 111 -11.18 18.96 3.63
C PHE A 111 -10.44 20.12 2.98
N LYS A 112 -9.98 19.93 1.72
CA LYS A 112 -9.31 20.98 0.97
C LYS A 112 -10.34 22.03 0.54
N ASN A 113 -10.07 23.28 0.90
CA ASN A 113 -10.87 24.44 0.52
C ASN A 113 -9.95 25.64 0.37
N GLY A 114 -9.89 26.21 -0.82
CA GLY A 114 -9.05 27.36 -1.12
C GLY A 114 -8.89 27.59 -2.62
N GLU A 115 -8.61 28.80 -3.03
CA GLU A 115 -8.46 29.14 -4.45
C GLU A 115 -7.30 28.38 -5.13
N ASN A 116 -6.34 27.90 -4.35
CA ASN A 116 -5.12 27.22 -4.81
C ASN A 116 -5.26 25.71 -4.99
N VAL A 117 -6.43 25.13 -4.76
CA VAL A 117 -6.65 23.69 -4.87
C VAL A 117 -7.68 23.33 -5.93
N ALA A 118 -7.51 22.18 -6.55
CA ALA A 118 -8.53 21.58 -7.40
C ALA A 118 -8.44 20.06 -7.39
N GLU A 119 -9.53 19.41 -7.79
CA GLU A 119 -9.59 17.99 -8.03
C GLU A 119 -10.23 17.71 -9.38
N VAL A 120 -9.61 16.83 -10.16
CA VAL A 120 -10.15 16.33 -11.42
C VAL A 120 -10.48 14.86 -11.25
N VAL A 121 -11.75 14.51 -11.38
CA VAL A 121 -12.22 13.13 -11.44
C VAL A 121 -12.21 12.71 -12.90
N VAL A 122 -11.58 11.59 -13.19
CA VAL A 122 -11.47 11.03 -14.54
C VAL A 122 -12.22 9.72 -14.60
N ASN A 123 -13.28 9.69 -15.40
CA ASN A 123 -14.06 8.49 -15.67
C ASN A 123 -13.56 7.85 -16.96
N ILE A 124 -13.22 6.57 -16.88
CA ILE A 124 -12.67 5.79 -17.99
C ILE A 124 -13.57 4.60 -18.34
N SER A 125 -13.42 4.05 -19.52
CA SER A 125 -14.17 2.88 -19.98
C SER A 125 -14.02 1.72 -18.98
N LYS A 126 -15.00 0.82 -18.93
CA LYS A 126 -15.01 -0.28 -17.95
C LYS A 126 -13.81 -1.20 -18.12
N ALA A 127 -13.25 -1.68 -17.00
CA ALA A 127 -12.04 -2.49 -16.96
C ALA A 127 -12.00 -3.66 -17.96
N HIS A 128 -13.13 -4.34 -18.19
CA HIS A 128 -13.24 -5.48 -19.13
C HIS A 128 -13.34 -5.07 -20.60
N HIS A 129 -13.42 -3.78 -20.91
CA HIS A 129 -13.44 -3.26 -22.28
C HIS A 129 -12.10 -2.61 -22.66
N ARG A 130 -11.14 -2.49 -21.71
CA ARG A 130 -9.83 -1.86 -21.93
C ARG A 130 -8.74 -2.92 -22.09
N GLU A 131 -7.80 -2.64 -22.95
CA GLU A 131 -6.55 -3.40 -23.07
C GLU A 131 -5.54 -3.00 -22.00
N GLU A 132 -5.44 -1.69 -21.69
CA GLU A 132 -4.53 -1.13 -20.69
C GLU A 132 -5.26 -0.96 -19.34
N PRO A 133 -4.76 -1.56 -18.24
CA PRO A 133 -5.29 -1.33 -16.90
C PRO A 133 -5.15 0.14 -16.45
N SER A 134 -6.07 0.63 -15.58
CA SER A 134 -6.07 2.02 -15.10
C SER A 134 -4.75 2.46 -14.48
N TYR A 135 -4.13 1.60 -13.68
CA TYR A 135 -2.87 1.89 -13.00
C TYR A 135 -1.69 2.01 -13.97
N MET A 136 -1.66 1.26 -15.09
CA MET A 136 -0.63 1.43 -16.13
C MET A 136 -0.84 2.72 -16.91
N MET A 137 -2.09 3.07 -17.22
CA MET A 137 -2.46 4.34 -17.82
C MET A 137 -2.02 5.52 -16.93
N VAL A 138 -2.29 5.47 -15.64
CA VAL A 138 -1.85 6.48 -14.66
C VAL A 138 -0.33 6.59 -14.62
N GLN A 139 0.39 5.46 -14.55
CA GLN A 139 1.84 5.43 -14.53
C GLN A 139 2.45 6.10 -15.78
N ARG A 140 1.88 5.82 -16.95
CA ARG A 140 2.32 6.41 -18.23
C ARG A 140 2.02 7.90 -18.33
N MET A 141 0.85 8.33 -17.87
CA MET A 141 0.42 9.73 -17.98
C MET A 141 1.07 10.64 -16.95
N ARG A 142 1.28 10.18 -15.72
CA ARG A 142 1.81 10.97 -14.60
C ARG A 142 3.02 11.83 -14.97
N PRO A 143 4.15 11.29 -15.47
CA PRO A 143 5.34 12.10 -15.76
C PRO A 143 5.11 13.11 -16.87
N LEU A 144 4.25 12.81 -17.84
CA LEU A 144 3.94 13.71 -18.95
C LEU A 144 3.11 14.91 -18.48
N VAL A 145 2.09 14.66 -17.68
CA VAL A 145 1.19 15.69 -17.13
C VAL A 145 1.95 16.57 -16.14
N GLN A 146 2.68 15.96 -15.20
CA GLN A 146 3.48 16.70 -14.21
C GLN A 146 4.48 17.62 -14.92
N LYS A 147 5.31 17.10 -15.82
CA LYS A 147 6.31 17.88 -16.54
C LYS A 147 5.69 19.05 -17.32
N SER A 148 4.52 18.86 -17.90
CA SER A 148 3.90 19.88 -18.77
C SER A 148 3.08 20.90 -17.99
N CYS A 149 2.31 20.45 -16.99
CA CYS A 149 1.31 21.31 -16.34
C CYS A 149 1.84 21.95 -15.04
N GLU A 150 2.76 21.33 -14.30
CA GLU A 150 3.42 21.95 -13.14
C GLU A 150 4.32 23.13 -13.55
N SER A 151 4.81 23.15 -14.79
CA SER A 151 5.61 24.27 -15.30
C SER A 151 4.82 25.57 -15.49
N ILE A 152 3.48 25.53 -15.49
CA ILE A 152 2.62 26.72 -15.67
C ILE A 152 2.69 27.64 -14.46
N ILE A 153 2.71 27.04 -13.26
CA ILE A 153 2.87 27.76 -11.99
C ILE A 153 3.98 27.04 -11.22
N ALA A 154 5.04 27.76 -10.88
CA ALA A 154 6.14 27.20 -10.10
C ALA A 154 5.64 26.64 -8.76
N GLU A 155 6.23 25.53 -8.31
CA GLU A 155 5.89 24.85 -7.05
C GLU A 155 4.48 24.24 -7.00
N SER A 156 3.75 24.17 -8.12
CA SER A 156 2.51 23.39 -8.17
C SER A 156 2.81 21.89 -8.07
N LYS A 157 1.91 21.14 -7.42
CA LYS A 157 1.99 19.69 -7.28
C LYS A 157 0.75 19.05 -7.91
N ILE A 158 0.97 18.08 -8.81
CA ILE A 158 -0.09 17.32 -9.46
C ILE A 158 0.09 15.86 -9.08
N LYS A 159 -0.90 15.29 -8.40
CA LYS A 159 -0.86 13.93 -7.86
C LYS A 159 -1.95 13.07 -8.47
N PHE A 160 -1.60 11.88 -8.93
CA PHE A 160 -2.54 10.90 -9.45
C PHE A 160 -2.94 9.93 -8.34
N VAL A 161 -4.22 9.85 -8.07
CA VAL A 161 -4.78 9.06 -6.97
C VAL A 161 -5.76 8.04 -7.51
N GLU A 162 -5.43 6.78 -7.35
CA GLU A 162 -6.32 5.68 -7.68
C GLU A 162 -7.08 5.21 -6.44
N PRO A 163 -8.35 4.75 -6.62
CA PRO A 163 -9.07 4.09 -5.54
C PRO A 163 -8.28 2.85 -5.04
N PRO A 164 -8.08 2.70 -3.73
CA PRO A 164 -7.30 1.60 -3.18
C PRO A 164 -7.99 0.25 -3.39
N SER A 165 -7.19 -0.81 -3.50
CA SER A 165 -7.69 -2.19 -3.59
C SER A 165 -8.12 -2.76 -2.23
N GLY A 166 -7.69 -2.14 -1.15
CA GLY A 166 -7.93 -2.55 0.23
C GLY A 166 -8.44 -1.40 1.10
N PRO A 167 -8.24 -1.48 2.43
CA PRO A 167 -8.53 -0.37 3.32
C PRO A 167 -7.82 0.90 2.84
N PRO A 168 -8.52 2.04 2.73
CA PRO A 168 -7.87 3.26 2.30
C PRO A 168 -6.89 3.75 3.37
N THR A 169 -5.74 4.19 2.91
CA THR A 169 -4.68 4.80 3.71
C THR A 169 -4.36 6.19 3.14
N MET A 170 -3.68 7.02 3.92
CA MET A 170 -3.28 8.36 3.45
C MET A 170 -2.39 8.29 2.21
N ALA A 171 -1.42 7.36 2.20
CA ALA A 171 -0.52 7.08 1.08
C ALA A 171 0.05 5.66 1.21
N ALA A 172 0.77 5.20 0.19
CA ALA A 172 1.46 3.92 0.23
C ALA A 172 2.53 3.88 1.33
N ILE A 173 3.29 4.96 1.49
CA ILE A 173 4.27 5.16 2.55
C ILE A 173 4.01 6.50 3.23
N VAL A 174 3.86 6.47 4.55
CA VAL A 174 3.72 7.65 5.39
C VAL A 174 4.85 7.65 6.40
N ALA A 175 5.61 8.73 6.47
CA ALA A 175 6.58 8.97 7.53
C ALA A 175 6.00 10.01 8.50
N GLU A 176 5.55 9.56 9.64
CA GLU A 176 5.06 10.42 10.73
C GLU A 176 6.22 10.94 11.54
N VAL A 177 6.45 12.24 11.50
CA VAL A 177 7.53 12.92 12.24
C VAL A 177 6.95 13.53 13.51
N TYR A 178 7.26 12.95 14.65
CA TYR A 178 6.82 13.39 15.98
C TYR A 178 7.89 14.19 16.71
N GLY A 179 7.47 15.14 17.53
CA GLY A 179 8.36 15.89 18.42
C GLY A 179 7.58 16.85 19.33
N ASN A 180 8.32 17.60 20.15
CA ASN A 180 7.73 18.61 21.04
C ASN A 180 7.97 20.05 20.54
N ASP A 181 8.43 20.21 19.32
CA ASP A 181 8.82 21.48 18.72
C ASP A 181 8.34 21.55 17.26
N ALA A 182 7.31 22.33 17.01
CA ALA A 182 6.70 22.44 15.68
C ALA A 182 7.70 22.88 14.59
N LYS A 183 8.67 23.74 14.90
CA LYS A 183 9.69 24.16 13.93
C LYS A 183 10.66 23.02 13.60
N GLY A 184 11.09 22.26 14.61
CA GLY A 184 11.99 21.13 14.41
C GLY A 184 11.31 19.97 13.69
N ILE A 185 10.02 19.69 14.00
CA ILE A 185 9.21 18.71 13.27
C ILE A 185 9.15 19.08 11.78
N ARG A 186 8.82 20.34 11.48
CA ARG A 186 8.73 20.86 10.12
C ARG A 186 10.06 20.72 9.37
N HIS A 187 11.15 21.16 9.99
CA HIS A 187 12.48 21.06 9.39
C HIS A 187 12.89 19.61 9.11
N LEU A 188 12.64 18.70 10.05
CA LEU A 188 12.93 17.28 9.84
C LEU A 188 12.05 16.68 8.74
N ALA A 189 10.76 17.03 8.70
CA ALA A 189 9.84 16.57 7.64
C ALA A 189 10.28 17.03 6.24
N GLU A 190 10.74 18.30 6.10
CA GLU A 190 11.29 18.81 4.83
C GLU A 190 12.58 18.08 4.40
N ARG A 191 13.40 17.64 5.37
CA ARG A 191 14.58 16.81 5.08
C ARG A 191 14.17 15.41 4.61
N VAL A 192 13.16 14.80 5.24
CA VAL A 192 12.61 13.50 4.85
C VAL A 192 11.97 13.59 3.45
N GLU A 193 11.19 14.64 3.16
CA GLU A 193 10.64 14.88 1.81
C GLU A 193 11.73 14.88 0.72
N LYS A 194 12.82 15.62 0.96
CA LYS A 194 13.95 15.67 0.02
C LYS A 194 14.63 14.32 -0.18
N ILE A 195 14.64 13.48 0.85
CA ILE A 195 15.16 12.12 0.75
C ILE A 195 14.19 11.25 -0.06
N PHE A 196 12.89 11.36 0.18
CA PHE A 196 11.87 10.65 -0.60
C PHE A 196 11.96 11.00 -2.09
N GLN A 197 12.16 12.28 -2.44
CA GLN A 197 12.34 12.74 -3.82
C GLN A 197 13.55 12.10 -4.54
N LYS A 198 14.55 11.65 -3.79
CA LYS A 198 15.73 10.96 -4.32
C LYS A 198 15.59 9.43 -4.32
N THR A 199 14.59 8.91 -3.61
CA THR A 199 14.38 7.46 -3.46
C THR A 199 13.66 6.92 -4.68
N SER A 200 14.27 5.94 -5.34
CA SER A 200 13.67 5.29 -6.52
C SER A 200 12.38 4.56 -6.16
N GLY A 201 11.37 4.65 -7.02
CA GLY A 201 10.08 3.99 -6.84
C GLY A 201 9.08 4.77 -5.98
N LEU A 202 9.44 5.95 -5.44
CA LEU A 202 8.52 6.87 -4.79
C LEU A 202 8.07 7.96 -5.76
N VAL A 203 6.78 8.25 -5.75
CA VAL A 203 6.12 9.28 -6.57
C VAL A 203 5.11 10.06 -5.73
N ASP A 204 4.60 11.17 -6.27
CA ASP A 204 3.54 12.00 -5.65
C ASP A 204 3.85 12.40 -4.20
N ILE A 205 5.13 12.79 -3.96
CA ILE A 205 5.66 13.09 -2.63
C ILE A 205 5.10 14.42 -2.14
N ASP A 206 4.63 14.43 -0.89
CA ASP A 206 4.06 15.61 -0.26
C ASP A 206 4.27 15.64 1.25
N ILE A 207 4.13 16.83 1.84
CA ILE A 207 4.11 17.01 3.30
C ILE A 207 2.74 17.55 3.70
N MET A 208 2.12 16.95 4.69
CA MET A 208 0.88 17.48 5.27
C MET A 208 1.19 18.63 6.23
N GLN A 209 1.55 19.77 5.67
CA GLN A 209 1.76 21.00 6.45
C GLN A 209 1.51 22.22 5.60
N ASP A 210 0.97 23.28 6.21
CA ASP A 210 0.80 24.55 5.54
C ASP A 210 2.16 25.19 5.25
N VAL A 211 2.29 25.79 4.10
CA VAL A 211 3.44 26.64 3.78
C VAL A 211 3.34 27.97 4.54
N VAL A 212 4.42 28.40 5.16
CA VAL A 212 4.45 29.72 5.82
C VAL A 212 4.62 30.82 4.76
N TYR A 213 3.60 31.63 4.58
CA TYR A 213 3.61 32.72 3.62
C TYR A 213 3.38 34.07 4.28
N ASP A 214 3.71 35.15 3.56
CA ASP A 214 3.46 36.52 4.01
C ASP A 214 2.01 36.91 3.72
N LYS A 215 1.29 37.37 4.74
CA LYS A 215 -0.06 37.91 4.61
C LYS A 215 -0.15 39.33 5.13
N TYR A 216 -1.12 40.09 4.64
CA TYR A 216 -1.47 41.39 5.21
C TYR A 216 -2.65 41.24 6.16
N GLU A 217 -2.42 41.62 7.41
CA GLU A 217 -3.45 41.64 8.44
C GLU A 217 -4.01 43.06 8.56
N ILE A 218 -5.32 43.18 8.34
CA ILE A 218 -6.04 44.46 8.44
C ILE A 218 -6.74 44.48 9.79
N LYS A 219 -6.17 45.23 10.73
CA LYS A 219 -6.73 45.40 12.09
C LYS A 219 -7.59 46.63 12.16
N VAL A 220 -8.83 46.48 12.63
CA VAL A 220 -9.72 47.63 12.87
C VAL A 220 -9.30 48.36 14.15
N ASN A 221 -9.18 49.69 14.09
CA ASN A 221 -8.88 50.52 15.25
C ASN A 221 -10.18 51.07 15.83
N SER A 222 -10.66 50.46 16.91
CA SER A 222 -11.94 50.79 17.55
C SER A 222 -12.01 52.24 18.04
N ILE A 223 -10.88 52.82 18.49
CA ILE A 223 -10.86 54.23 18.94
C ILE A 223 -11.03 55.18 17.77
N LYS A 224 -10.33 54.94 16.66
CA LYS A 224 -10.46 55.74 15.43
C LYS A 224 -11.87 55.61 14.83
N ILE A 225 -12.45 54.41 14.84
CA ILE A 225 -13.81 54.12 14.37
C ILE A 225 -14.81 54.97 15.17
N ALA A 226 -14.73 54.93 16.50
CA ALA A 226 -15.63 55.70 17.37
C ALA A 226 -15.50 57.22 17.15
N LYS A 227 -14.26 57.75 17.03
CA LYS A 227 -14.00 59.16 16.74
C LYS A 227 -14.54 59.59 15.36
N SER A 228 -14.49 58.74 14.38
CA SER A 228 -15.00 59.00 13.03
C SER A 228 -16.52 58.92 12.91
N GLY A 229 -17.21 58.46 13.95
CA GLY A 229 -18.68 58.26 13.92
C GLY A 229 -19.11 57.08 13.06
N LEU A 230 -18.24 56.09 12.91
CA LEU A 230 -18.51 54.82 12.21
C LEU A 230 -18.84 53.72 13.26
N ASN A 231 -19.33 52.59 12.73
CA ASN A 231 -19.54 51.36 13.50
C ASN A 231 -18.53 50.29 13.03
N ILE A 232 -18.02 49.51 13.97
CA ILE A 232 -17.08 48.40 13.70
C ILE A 232 -17.69 47.44 12.67
N LYS A 233 -18.97 47.13 12.81
CA LYS A 233 -19.68 46.24 11.88
C LYS A 233 -19.64 46.77 10.44
N GLN A 234 -19.89 48.07 10.23
CA GLN A 234 -19.81 48.68 8.89
C GLN A 234 -18.42 48.55 8.26
N VAL A 235 -17.37 48.74 9.06
CA VAL A 235 -15.97 48.59 8.57
C VAL A 235 -15.68 47.11 8.21
N ASN A 236 -16.09 46.17 9.06
CA ASN A 236 -15.92 44.75 8.78
C ASN A 236 -16.75 44.29 7.55
N ASP A 237 -17.98 44.75 7.44
CA ASP A 237 -18.89 44.39 6.32
C ASP A 237 -18.30 44.87 4.99
N ILE A 238 -17.76 46.10 4.89
CA ILE A 238 -17.20 46.60 3.65
C ILE A 238 -15.90 45.88 3.28
N LEU A 239 -15.05 45.55 4.26
CA LEU A 239 -13.84 44.77 4.03
C LEU A 239 -14.20 43.36 3.56
N TYR A 240 -15.17 42.72 4.21
CA TYR A 240 -15.65 41.38 3.85
C TYR A 240 -16.21 41.37 2.42
N ILE A 241 -17.12 42.31 2.09
CA ILE A 241 -17.69 42.42 0.74
C ILE A 241 -16.61 42.70 -0.30
N ALA A 242 -15.62 43.53 0.04
CA ALA A 242 -14.58 43.92 -0.88
C ALA A 242 -13.66 42.72 -1.27
N PHE A 243 -13.23 41.95 -0.30
CA PHE A 243 -12.22 40.91 -0.53
C PHE A 243 -12.83 39.52 -0.66
N GLU A 244 -13.72 39.10 0.23
CA GLU A 244 -14.40 37.80 0.20
C GLU A 244 -15.58 37.81 -0.76
N GLY A 245 -16.40 38.85 -0.66
CA GLY A 245 -17.67 38.94 -1.36
C GLY A 245 -18.83 38.40 -0.54
N MET A 246 -20.04 38.81 -0.90
CA MET A 246 -21.26 38.41 -0.22
C MET A 246 -22.42 38.26 -1.20
N SER A 247 -23.21 37.22 -1.02
CA SER A 247 -24.51 37.13 -1.69
C SER A 247 -25.47 38.12 -1.08
N ILE A 248 -25.83 39.18 -1.83
CA ILE A 248 -26.72 40.28 -1.39
C ILE A 248 -28.17 40.02 -1.72
N ALA A 249 -28.47 39.21 -2.70
CA ALA A 249 -29.78 38.88 -3.18
C ALA A 249 -29.78 37.57 -3.96
N VAL A 250 -30.93 37.05 -4.31
CA VAL A 250 -31.11 35.90 -5.17
C VAL A 250 -32.06 36.23 -6.32
N LYS A 251 -31.80 35.60 -7.45
CA LYS A 251 -32.67 35.64 -8.63
C LYS A 251 -33.29 34.28 -8.86
N ASN A 252 -34.59 34.19 -8.89
CA ASN A 252 -35.29 32.99 -9.31
C ASN A 252 -35.36 32.92 -10.84
N SER A 253 -35.14 31.75 -11.39
CA SER A 253 -35.19 31.47 -12.84
C SER A 253 -35.90 30.16 -13.09
N SER A 254 -36.80 30.12 -14.07
CA SER A 254 -37.43 28.89 -14.53
C SER A 254 -36.49 27.91 -15.26
N LYS A 255 -35.27 28.34 -15.58
CA LYS A 255 -34.27 27.53 -16.29
C LYS A 255 -33.37 26.73 -15.37
N TYR A 256 -33.37 27.04 -14.08
CA TYR A 256 -32.47 26.43 -13.09
C TYR A 256 -33.26 25.94 -11.91
N ASN A 257 -32.88 24.78 -11.36
CA ASN A 257 -33.53 24.22 -10.18
C ASN A 257 -33.20 25.00 -8.89
N ASP A 258 -32.01 25.60 -8.85
CA ASP A 258 -31.53 26.37 -7.71
C ASP A 258 -31.65 27.87 -7.92
N GLN A 259 -31.71 28.62 -6.83
CA GLN A 259 -31.69 30.07 -6.87
C GLN A 259 -30.32 30.58 -7.31
N ILE A 260 -30.30 31.58 -8.19
CA ILE A 260 -29.06 32.19 -8.65
C ILE A 260 -28.68 33.31 -7.66
N PRO A 261 -27.57 33.20 -6.93
CA PRO A 261 -27.13 34.25 -6.01
C PRO A 261 -26.61 35.46 -6.82
N ILE A 262 -26.98 36.66 -6.36
CA ILE A 262 -26.38 37.92 -6.82
C ILE A 262 -25.21 38.19 -5.85
N PHE A 263 -24.00 37.95 -6.33
CA PHE A 263 -22.78 38.04 -5.54
C PHE A 263 -22.05 39.35 -5.76
N LEU A 264 -21.83 40.11 -4.68
CA LEU A 264 -21.15 41.39 -4.70
C LEU A 264 -19.74 41.27 -4.16
N THR A 265 -18.73 41.61 -4.95
CA THR A 265 -17.32 41.66 -4.56
C THR A 265 -16.56 42.66 -5.43
N LEU A 266 -15.34 43.05 -5.05
CA LEU A 266 -14.44 43.78 -5.95
C LEU A 266 -14.01 42.88 -7.12
N SER A 267 -13.80 43.51 -8.28
CA SER A 267 -13.26 42.77 -9.44
C SER A 267 -11.87 42.23 -9.15
N ASP A 268 -11.53 41.07 -9.74
CA ASP A 268 -10.21 40.42 -9.56
C ASP A 268 -9.05 41.35 -9.93
N LYS A 269 -9.24 42.19 -10.96
CA LYS A 269 -8.28 43.24 -11.35
C LYS A 269 -8.04 44.24 -10.21
N THR A 270 -9.06 44.59 -9.45
CA THR A 270 -8.95 45.48 -8.29
C THR A 270 -8.34 44.79 -7.07
N LYS A 271 -8.65 43.52 -6.86
CA LYS A 271 -8.08 42.72 -5.75
C LYS A 271 -6.58 42.41 -5.97
N LYS A 272 -6.11 42.36 -7.22
CA LYS A 272 -4.74 42.01 -7.56
C LYS A 272 -3.77 43.13 -7.17
N PHE A 273 -2.76 42.81 -6.36
CA PHE A 273 -1.68 43.71 -5.98
C PHE A 273 -0.47 43.50 -6.92
N THR A 274 -0.02 44.59 -7.53
CA THR A 274 1.13 44.57 -8.47
C THR A 274 2.44 44.58 -7.68
N ASN A 275 2.48 45.34 -6.58
CA ASN A 275 3.61 45.42 -5.65
C ASN A 275 3.28 44.67 -4.36
N LYS A 276 4.27 43.96 -3.82
CA LYS A 276 4.13 43.17 -2.58
C LYS A 276 4.50 44.00 -1.35
N ASP A 277 3.99 45.23 -1.25
CA ASP A 277 4.22 46.11 -0.09
C ASP A 277 2.90 46.59 0.53
N SER A 278 2.96 47.02 1.77
CA SER A 278 1.80 47.51 2.53
C SER A 278 1.20 48.79 1.91
N GLN A 279 2.01 49.62 1.23
CA GLN A 279 1.53 50.85 0.61
C GLN A 279 0.62 50.56 -0.60
N ALA A 280 0.88 49.47 -1.34
CA ALA A 280 -0.02 49.05 -2.42
C ALA A 280 -1.38 48.60 -1.89
N VAL A 281 -1.41 47.90 -0.75
CA VAL A 281 -2.65 47.51 -0.07
C VAL A 281 -3.40 48.75 0.43
N GLU A 282 -2.69 49.66 1.09
CA GLU A 282 -3.25 50.90 1.63
C GLU A 282 -3.85 51.79 0.53
N SER A 283 -3.12 51.97 -0.59
CA SER A 283 -3.58 52.74 -1.76
C SER A 283 -4.92 52.18 -2.31
N LYS A 284 -5.10 50.88 -2.39
CA LYS A 284 -6.34 50.25 -2.83
C LYS A 284 -7.47 50.42 -1.84
N LEU A 285 -7.20 50.24 -0.56
CA LEU A 285 -8.16 50.42 0.53
C LEU A 285 -8.62 51.89 0.65
N SER A 286 -7.80 52.84 0.30
CA SER A 286 -8.15 54.29 0.32
C SER A 286 -9.33 54.65 -0.59
N SER A 287 -9.58 53.83 -1.62
CA SER A 287 -10.74 54.01 -2.49
C SER A 287 -12.07 53.58 -1.81
N LEU A 288 -12.02 52.72 -0.80
CA LEU A 288 -13.18 52.29 -0.04
C LEU A 288 -13.52 53.35 1.00
N ARG A 289 -14.75 53.87 0.95
CA ARG A 289 -15.20 54.91 1.86
C ARG A 289 -16.55 54.53 2.50
N LEU A 290 -16.70 54.87 3.77
CA LEU A 290 -17.92 54.65 4.53
C LEU A 290 -18.54 55.98 4.95
N MET A 291 -19.85 56.12 4.85
CA MET A 291 -20.55 57.30 5.28
C MET A 291 -20.79 57.20 6.80
N ASN A 292 -20.30 58.18 7.54
CA ASN A 292 -20.52 58.27 8.99
C ASN A 292 -21.90 58.84 9.30
N GLN A 293 -22.26 58.88 10.59
CA GLN A 293 -23.56 59.41 11.07
C GLN A 293 -23.80 60.88 10.73
N ARG A 294 -22.76 61.63 10.40
CA ARG A 294 -22.83 63.07 9.99
C ARG A 294 -22.88 63.27 8.47
N GLY A 295 -23.00 62.19 7.69
CA GLY A 295 -23.05 62.24 6.24
C GLY A 295 -21.68 62.44 5.57
N MET A 296 -20.55 62.37 6.30
CA MET A 296 -19.21 62.52 5.72
C MET A 296 -18.66 61.16 5.28
N MET A 297 -17.95 61.15 4.19
CA MET A 297 -17.28 59.95 3.64
C MET A 297 -15.90 59.79 4.28
N VAL A 298 -15.74 58.76 5.07
CA VAL A 298 -14.49 58.40 5.78
C VAL A 298 -13.80 57.26 5.02
N PRO A 299 -12.54 57.44 4.53
CA PRO A 299 -11.76 56.32 3.96
C PRO A 299 -11.53 55.21 4.96
N VAL A 300 -11.60 53.96 4.53
CA VAL A 300 -11.37 52.81 5.42
C VAL A 300 -9.95 52.82 6.01
N THR A 301 -8.98 53.34 5.29
CA THR A 301 -7.57 53.49 5.70
C THR A 301 -7.39 54.35 6.95
N GLU A 302 -8.30 55.28 7.23
CA GLU A 302 -8.24 56.12 8.44
C GLU A 302 -8.56 55.33 9.73
N VAL A 303 -9.27 54.21 9.60
CA VAL A 303 -9.80 53.45 10.75
C VAL A 303 -9.24 52.03 10.86
N VAL A 304 -8.31 51.66 10.00
CA VAL A 304 -7.62 50.37 10.02
C VAL A 304 -6.11 50.56 10.12
N GLU A 305 -5.42 49.51 10.53
CA GLU A 305 -3.95 49.37 10.52
C GLU A 305 -3.59 48.16 9.68
N ILE A 306 -2.67 48.31 8.75
CA ILE A 306 -2.25 47.25 7.83
C ILE A 306 -0.84 46.83 8.22
N THR A 307 -0.69 45.58 8.60
CA THR A 307 0.60 45.00 8.99
C THR A 307 0.91 43.76 8.18
N LYS A 308 2.15 43.64 7.72
CA LYS A 308 2.64 42.43 7.07
C LYS A 308 3.09 41.45 8.15
N VAL A 309 2.51 40.26 8.16
CA VAL A 309 2.80 39.21 9.12
C VAL A 309 2.98 37.87 8.42
N LYS A 310 3.68 36.94 9.06
CA LYS A 310 3.75 35.56 8.62
C LYS A 310 2.44 34.84 8.95
N SER A 311 2.00 33.95 8.07
CA SER A 311 0.87 33.05 8.36
C SER A 311 1.22 32.14 9.53
N ASN A 312 0.21 31.76 10.30
CA ASN A 312 0.35 30.75 11.35
C ASN A 312 -0.04 29.40 10.75
N PRO A 313 0.94 28.50 10.52
CA PRO A 313 0.65 27.20 9.96
C PRO A 313 -0.13 26.34 10.94
N MET A 314 -0.94 25.44 10.42
CA MET A 314 -1.64 24.44 11.20
C MET A 314 -0.66 23.54 11.95
N ILE A 315 -0.98 23.21 13.19
CA ILE A 315 -0.23 22.25 14.00
C ILE A 315 -1.05 20.97 14.05
N MET A 316 -0.52 19.91 13.47
CA MET A 316 -1.13 18.59 13.52
C MET A 316 -0.73 17.84 14.79
N SER A 317 -1.63 17.01 15.29
CA SER A 317 -1.35 16.11 16.41
C SER A 317 -2.07 14.79 16.23
N LYS A 318 -1.43 13.71 16.67
CA LYS A 318 -2.01 12.35 16.77
C LYS A 318 -1.71 11.85 18.17
N GLU A 319 -2.71 11.31 18.87
CA GLU A 319 -2.58 10.80 20.23
C GLU A 319 -1.94 11.81 21.23
N LEU A 320 -2.33 13.07 21.13
CA LEU A 320 -1.83 14.20 21.95
C LEU A 320 -0.36 14.57 21.71
N HIS A 321 0.30 14.01 20.71
CA HIS A 321 1.66 14.38 20.30
C HIS A 321 1.64 15.19 19.01
N GLN A 322 2.41 16.28 18.98
CA GLN A 322 2.60 17.07 17.75
C GLN A 322 3.33 16.23 16.71
N MET A 323 2.87 16.32 15.47
CA MET A 323 3.45 15.56 14.37
C MET A 323 3.21 16.24 13.02
N THR A 324 3.86 15.73 12.00
CA THR A 324 3.62 16.04 10.58
C THR A 324 3.88 14.79 9.75
N ASN A 325 3.08 14.60 8.70
CA ASN A 325 3.19 13.47 7.78
C ASN A 325 3.98 13.86 6.53
N VAL A 326 4.94 13.04 6.15
CA VAL A 326 5.53 13.02 4.81
C VAL A 326 4.95 11.83 4.07
N LEU A 327 4.32 12.10 2.93
CA LEU A 327 3.54 11.16 2.16
C LEU A 327 4.28 10.80 0.87
N ALA A 328 4.19 9.56 0.43
CA ALA A 328 4.63 9.14 -0.88
C ALA A 328 3.79 7.96 -1.39
N GLU A 329 3.48 7.98 -2.68
CA GLU A 329 2.92 6.83 -3.39
C GLU A 329 4.05 5.99 -4.01
N THR A 330 3.75 4.76 -4.41
CA THR A 330 4.71 3.87 -5.07
C THR A 330 4.34 3.71 -6.53
N ASP A 331 5.34 3.80 -7.42
CA ASP A 331 5.13 3.68 -8.87
C ASP A 331 5.18 2.23 -9.31
N MET A 332 4.08 1.49 -9.14
CA MET A 332 3.90 0.08 -9.51
C MET A 332 4.87 -0.92 -8.85
N VAL A 333 5.62 -0.48 -7.85
CA VAL A 333 6.54 -1.32 -7.08
C VAL A 333 5.94 -1.68 -5.71
N SER A 334 6.52 -2.70 -5.07
CA SER A 334 6.23 -2.97 -3.66
C SER A 334 6.70 -1.82 -2.79
N GLN A 335 5.90 -1.40 -1.81
CA GLN A 335 6.27 -0.34 -0.87
C GLN A 335 7.42 -0.73 0.07
N VAL A 336 7.73 -2.01 0.18
CA VAL A 336 8.76 -2.54 1.11
C VAL A 336 10.16 -2.05 0.73
N TYR A 337 10.54 -2.13 -0.54
CA TYR A 337 11.90 -1.81 -0.98
C TYR A 337 12.18 -0.30 -0.95
N PRO A 338 11.32 0.58 -1.49
CA PRO A 338 11.50 2.03 -1.37
C PRO A 338 11.54 2.50 0.09
N LEU A 339 10.78 1.88 1.00
CA LEU A 339 10.85 2.19 2.43
C LEU A 339 12.22 1.84 3.01
N ILE A 340 12.77 0.65 2.71
CA ILE A 340 14.10 0.23 3.20
C ILE A 340 15.18 1.18 2.66
N ASP A 341 15.09 1.55 1.39
CA ASP A 341 16.02 2.47 0.76
C ASP A 341 15.91 3.88 1.37
N ALA A 342 14.69 4.42 1.49
CA ALA A 342 14.45 5.71 2.14
C ALA A 342 14.97 5.73 3.58
N ARG A 343 14.68 4.67 4.36
CA ARG A 343 15.19 4.54 5.74
C ARG A 343 16.73 4.54 5.78
N SER A 344 17.37 3.80 4.88
CA SER A 344 18.83 3.75 4.79
C SER A 344 19.42 5.11 4.43
N MET A 345 18.79 5.84 3.49
CA MET A 345 19.19 7.20 3.11
C MET A 345 18.97 8.19 4.25
N ILE A 346 17.85 8.10 5.00
CA ILE A 346 17.58 8.93 6.18
C ILE A 346 18.71 8.76 7.21
N ILE A 347 19.07 7.53 7.53
CA ILE A 347 20.16 7.25 8.47
C ILE A 347 21.47 7.84 7.96
N LYS A 348 21.80 7.65 6.69
CA LYS A 348 23.04 8.11 6.08
C LYS A 348 23.12 9.64 5.97
N GLU A 349 22.04 10.31 5.51
CA GLU A 349 22.06 11.77 5.27
C GLU A 349 21.85 12.59 6.55
N LEU A 350 21.26 12.03 7.61
CA LEU A 350 20.96 12.76 8.83
C LEU A 350 21.92 12.41 10.01
N GLN A 351 22.81 11.43 9.84
CA GLN A 351 23.73 11.00 10.91
C GLN A 351 24.68 12.10 11.42
N ASP A 352 24.96 13.12 10.62
CA ASP A 352 25.84 14.23 11.04
C ASP A 352 25.11 15.18 12.00
N GLU A 353 23.83 15.41 11.79
CA GLU A 353 22.98 16.32 12.56
C GLU A 353 22.25 15.63 13.72
N TYR A 354 21.91 14.35 13.56
CA TYR A 354 21.15 13.57 14.54
C TYR A 354 21.91 12.33 15.00
N SER A 355 21.73 11.97 16.27
CA SER A 355 22.01 10.63 16.77
C SER A 355 20.78 9.77 16.51
N ILE A 356 20.90 8.70 15.73
CA ILE A 356 19.79 7.91 15.22
C ILE A 356 19.81 6.52 15.83
N ASN A 357 18.72 6.12 16.46
CA ASN A 357 18.50 4.79 17.02
C ASN A 357 17.29 4.14 16.34
N SER A 358 17.33 2.82 16.13
CA SER A 358 16.17 2.07 15.63
C SER A 358 15.21 1.74 16.76
N ILE A 359 13.90 1.92 16.51
CA ILE A 359 12.80 1.49 17.39
C ILE A 359 12.02 0.40 16.64
N GLY A 360 11.86 -0.77 17.26
CA GLY A 360 11.22 -1.90 16.61
C GLY A 360 11.94 -2.31 15.32
N LEU A 361 11.18 -2.68 14.29
CA LEU A 361 11.73 -3.22 13.05
C LEU A 361 12.24 -2.11 12.10
N PHE A 362 11.47 -1.03 11.94
CA PHE A 362 11.73 -0.01 10.93
C PHE A 362 11.77 1.42 11.47
N ASN A 363 11.09 1.73 12.59
CA ASN A 363 10.97 3.07 13.13
C ASN A 363 12.32 3.62 13.64
N LEU A 364 12.42 4.96 13.70
CA LEU A 364 13.65 5.64 14.09
C LEU A 364 13.38 6.65 15.22
N GLU A 365 14.30 6.73 16.16
CA GLU A 365 14.41 7.83 17.11
C GLU A 365 15.62 8.70 16.74
N LEU A 366 15.37 9.98 16.56
CA LEU A 366 16.38 10.94 16.16
C LEU A 366 16.56 11.98 17.28
N THR A 367 17.77 12.10 17.79
CA THR A 367 18.12 13.14 18.77
C THR A 367 19.05 14.15 18.11
N ASN A 368 18.61 15.38 17.98
CA ASN A 368 19.44 16.45 17.42
C ASN A 368 20.67 16.69 18.33
N LYS A 369 21.87 16.66 17.75
CA LYS A 369 23.13 16.70 18.48
C LYS A 369 23.42 18.06 19.12
N GLU A 370 22.91 19.14 18.50
CA GLU A 370 23.14 20.51 19.00
C GLU A 370 22.11 20.90 20.05
N THR A 371 20.84 20.61 19.81
CA THR A 371 19.71 21.06 20.64
C THR A 371 19.27 20.04 21.68
N ALA A 372 19.76 18.80 21.60
CA ALA A 372 19.32 17.64 22.38
C ALA A 372 17.81 17.34 22.29
N LYS A 373 17.10 17.92 21.32
CA LYS A 373 15.68 17.65 21.07
C LYS A 373 15.50 16.29 20.44
N ARG A 374 14.47 15.57 20.89
CA ARG A 374 14.13 14.22 20.42
C ARG A 374 12.96 14.26 19.46
N TYR A 375 13.08 13.49 18.39
CA TYR A 375 12.05 13.25 17.37
C TYR A 375 11.89 11.76 17.17
N LYS A 376 10.68 11.34 16.78
CA LYS A 376 10.43 9.97 16.35
C LYS A 376 9.93 10.01 14.92
N LEU A 377 10.42 9.09 14.10
CA LEU A 377 9.91 8.82 12.77
C LEU A 377 9.28 7.45 12.80
N ILE A 378 7.96 7.43 12.64
CA ILE A 378 7.14 6.22 12.65
C ILE A 378 6.60 6.03 11.24
N TRP A 379 6.67 4.80 10.76
CA TRP A 379 6.13 4.45 9.46
C TRP A 379 4.67 4.06 9.59
N ASP A 380 3.83 4.64 8.74
CA ASP A 380 2.38 4.44 8.66
C ASP A 380 1.98 4.25 7.17
N GLY A 381 0.71 4.25 6.87
CA GLY A 381 0.16 4.09 5.53
C GLY A 381 -0.09 2.63 5.15
N GLU A 382 -0.12 2.34 3.85
CA GLU A 382 -0.30 0.97 3.36
C GLU A 382 0.83 0.05 3.84
N MET A 383 2.01 0.61 4.07
CA MET A 383 3.18 -0.13 4.54
C MET A 383 2.99 -0.69 5.96
N GLU A 384 2.45 0.09 6.89
CA GLU A 384 2.14 -0.40 8.25
C GLU A 384 1.15 -1.55 8.19
N VAL A 385 0.03 -1.36 7.49
CA VAL A 385 -1.00 -2.40 7.32
C VAL A 385 -0.43 -3.66 6.65
N THR A 386 0.49 -3.48 5.68
CA THR A 386 1.19 -4.60 5.03
C THR A 386 2.05 -5.36 6.03
N LEU A 387 2.88 -4.66 6.82
CA LEU A 387 3.74 -5.30 7.82
C LEU A 387 2.94 -6.05 8.86
N ASP A 388 1.92 -5.44 9.42
CA ASP A 388 1.05 -6.07 10.43
C ASP A 388 0.37 -7.31 9.87
N THR A 389 -0.17 -7.22 8.66
CA THR A 389 -0.81 -8.35 7.99
C THR A 389 0.18 -9.51 7.77
N PHE A 390 1.40 -9.22 7.32
CA PHE A 390 2.42 -10.26 7.09
C PHE A 390 2.92 -10.87 8.41
N VAL A 391 3.05 -10.07 9.47
CA VAL A 391 3.42 -10.55 10.80
C VAL A 391 2.31 -11.43 11.38
N ASP A 392 1.07 -11.00 11.31
CA ASP A 392 -0.08 -11.76 11.85
C ASP A 392 -0.32 -13.06 11.08
N LEU A 393 -0.35 -13.01 9.74
CA LEU A 393 -0.50 -14.21 8.92
C LEU A 393 0.71 -15.14 9.03
N GLY A 394 1.92 -14.59 9.12
CA GLY A 394 3.13 -15.36 9.39
C GLY A 394 3.09 -16.02 10.76
N GLY A 395 2.65 -15.30 11.78
CA GLY A 395 2.42 -15.83 13.13
C GLY A 395 1.35 -16.93 13.15
N ALA A 396 0.23 -16.73 12.46
CA ALA A 396 -0.82 -17.73 12.30
C ALA A 396 -0.30 -18.99 11.57
N PHE A 397 0.54 -18.82 10.54
CA PHE A 397 1.18 -19.93 9.84
C PHE A 397 2.08 -20.74 10.79
N ILE A 398 2.93 -20.09 11.59
CA ILE A 398 3.79 -20.76 12.56
C ILE A 398 2.94 -21.47 13.63
N ALA A 399 1.90 -20.81 14.15
CA ALA A 399 0.98 -21.41 15.11
C ALA A 399 0.29 -22.66 14.53
N ALA A 400 -0.17 -22.60 13.27
CA ALA A 400 -0.75 -23.75 12.59
C ALA A 400 0.24 -24.91 12.45
N LEU A 401 1.51 -24.63 12.10
CA LEU A 401 2.57 -25.64 12.05
C LEU A 401 2.77 -26.32 13.41
N ILE A 402 2.83 -25.55 14.50
CA ILE A 402 3.01 -26.06 15.86
C ILE A 402 1.81 -26.93 16.27
N LEU A 403 0.59 -26.46 16.03
CA LEU A 403 -0.64 -27.18 16.39
C LEU A 403 -0.76 -28.51 15.62
N ILE A 404 -0.49 -28.48 14.31
CA ILE A 404 -0.49 -29.69 13.48
C ILE A 404 0.61 -30.65 13.94
N PHE A 405 1.80 -30.13 14.24
CA PHE A 405 2.89 -30.95 14.78
C PHE A 405 2.51 -31.65 16.08
N LEU A 406 1.95 -30.91 17.04
CA LEU A 406 1.49 -31.47 18.32
C LEU A 406 0.40 -32.54 18.10
N LEU A 407 -0.57 -32.27 17.24
CA LEU A 407 -1.62 -33.24 16.90
C LEU A 407 -1.03 -34.52 16.32
N LEU A 408 -0.07 -34.39 15.39
CA LEU A 408 0.61 -35.52 14.77
C LEU A 408 1.47 -36.28 15.79
N VAL A 409 2.12 -35.60 16.76
CA VAL A 409 2.87 -36.24 17.84
C VAL A 409 1.96 -37.06 18.74
N ILE A 410 0.79 -36.56 19.08
CA ILE A 410 -0.22 -37.28 19.86
C ILE A 410 -0.69 -38.53 19.08
N TYR A 411 -0.94 -38.37 17.77
CA TYR A 411 -1.42 -39.46 16.93
C TYR A 411 -0.37 -40.57 16.71
N TYR A 412 0.85 -40.20 16.31
CA TYR A 412 1.93 -41.14 16.01
C TYR A 412 2.74 -41.60 17.24
N LYS A 413 2.64 -40.87 18.35
CA LYS A 413 3.52 -41.03 19.53
C LYS A 413 5.00 -40.98 19.16
N SER A 414 5.35 -40.18 18.11
CA SER A 414 6.69 -40.07 17.54
C SER A 414 6.97 -38.68 17.01
N PHE A 415 7.96 -38.00 17.54
CA PHE A 415 8.44 -36.71 17.04
C PHE A 415 9.02 -36.82 15.62
N THR A 416 9.71 -37.95 15.33
CA THR A 416 10.34 -38.15 14.02
C THR A 416 9.32 -38.26 12.89
N LEU A 417 8.27 -39.10 13.08
CA LEU A 417 7.22 -39.24 12.05
C LEU A 417 6.45 -37.96 11.86
N SER A 418 6.11 -37.29 12.94
CA SER A 418 5.43 -35.97 12.87
C SER A 418 6.28 -34.91 12.16
N GLY A 419 7.59 -34.90 12.42
CA GLY A 419 8.53 -34.02 11.74
C GLY A 419 8.66 -34.31 10.24
N ILE A 420 8.61 -35.58 9.82
CA ILE A 420 8.64 -35.98 8.41
C ILE A 420 7.39 -35.44 7.67
N VAL A 421 6.20 -35.60 8.25
CA VAL A 421 4.95 -35.10 7.71
C VAL A 421 5.02 -33.57 7.54
N LEU A 422 5.47 -32.88 8.60
CA LEU A 422 5.54 -31.43 8.61
C LEU A 422 6.57 -30.88 7.61
N LEU A 423 7.75 -31.52 7.53
CA LEU A 423 8.79 -31.12 6.58
C LEU A 423 8.31 -31.24 5.12
N GLY A 424 7.57 -32.32 4.80
CA GLY A 424 6.94 -32.49 3.50
C GLY A 424 5.94 -31.37 3.20
N SER A 425 5.19 -30.91 4.20
CA SER A 425 4.24 -29.81 4.06
C SER A 425 4.94 -28.47 3.90
N PHE A 426 6.02 -28.24 4.64
CA PHE A 426 6.80 -27.01 4.57
C PHE A 426 7.44 -26.80 3.18
N LEU A 427 7.84 -27.85 2.50
CA LEU A 427 8.39 -27.77 1.15
C LEU A 427 7.39 -27.32 0.07
N SER A 428 6.07 -27.33 0.36
CA SER A 428 5.08 -26.76 -0.56
C SER A 428 5.24 -25.24 -0.76
N ILE A 429 5.85 -24.55 0.21
CA ILE A 429 6.19 -23.10 0.12
C ILE A 429 7.05 -22.81 -1.12
N VAL A 430 7.98 -23.70 -1.43
CA VAL A 430 8.84 -23.59 -2.61
C VAL A 430 8.00 -23.44 -3.88
N GLY A 431 6.96 -24.27 -4.01
CA GLY A 431 6.05 -24.20 -5.16
C GLY A 431 5.32 -22.87 -5.26
N VAL A 432 4.89 -22.32 -4.13
CA VAL A 432 4.19 -21.02 -4.12
C VAL A 432 5.11 -19.90 -4.59
N ILE A 433 6.34 -19.84 -4.08
CA ILE A 433 7.30 -18.79 -4.46
C ILE A 433 7.65 -18.89 -5.96
N PHE A 434 8.00 -20.09 -6.43
CA PHE A 434 8.25 -20.30 -7.86
C PHE A 434 7.01 -20.04 -8.71
N GLY A 435 5.81 -20.34 -8.20
CA GLY A 435 4.55 -20.06 -8.89
C GLY A 435 4.35 -18.56 -9.13
N HIS A 436 4.61 -17.72 -8.14
CA HIS A 436 4.53 -16.28 -8.29
C HIS A 436 5.57 -15.76 -9.29
N TRP A 437 6.81 -16.23 -9.22
CA TRP A 437 7.83 -15.89 -10.19
C TRP A 437 7.47 -16.32 -11.62
N ILE A 438 6.92 -17.51 -11.81
CA ILE A 438 6.46 -17.98 -13.11
C ILE A 438 5.33 -17.09 -13.63
N MET A 439 4.36 -16.77 -12.79
CA MET A 439 3.25 -15.89 -13.18
C MET A 439 3.74 -14.49 -13.55
N ASP A 440 4.72 -13.93 -12.83
CA ASP A 440 5.33 -12.65 -13.15
C ASP A 440 5.98 -12.62 -14.56
N ILE A 441 6.52 -13.76 -15.02
CA ILE A 441 7.06 -13.88 -16.39
C ILE A 441 5.97 -13.90 -17.46
N PHE A 442 4.79 -14.48 -17.13
CA PHE A 442 3.69 -14.66 -18.08
C PHE A 442 2.66 -13.52 -18.06
N THR A 443 2.67 -12.68 -17.03
CA THR A 443 1.82 -11.49 -16.95
C THR A 443 2.56 -10.26 -17.46
N THR A 444 1.83 -9.31 -18.01
CA THR A 444 2.38 -7.99 -18.41
C THR A 444 2.71 -7.13 -17.22
N ASP A 445 2.07 -7.39 -16.10
CA ASP A 445 2.20 -6.65 -14.85
C ASP A 445 2.92 -7.48 -13.81
N THR A 446 3.55 -6.81 -12.83
CA THR A 446 4.20 -7.48 -11.71
C THR A 446 3.22 -8.33 -10.90
N PHE A 447 3.49 -9.62 -10.80
CA PHE A 447 2.67 -10.55 -10.05
C PHE A 447 3.17 -10.68 -8.60
N PHE A 448 2.59 -9.89 -7.71
CA PHE A 448 3.01 -9.82 -6.31
C PHE A 448 2.63 -11.07 -5.50
N LEU A 449 3.50 -11.44 -4.56
CA LEU A 449 3.11 -12.30 -3.44
C LEU A 449 2.31 -11.45 -2.45
N THR A 450 1.02 -11.77 -2.32
CA THR A 450 0.06 -10.95 -1.57
C THR A 450 -0.29 -11.57 -0.22
N ALA A 451 -1.00 -10.81 0.63
CA ALA A 451 -1.57 -11.35 1.87
C ALA A 451 -2.47 -12.55 1.61
N THR A 452 -3.23 -12.55 0.50
CA THR A 452 -4.06 -13.70 0.10
C THR A 452 -3.23 -14.93 -0.26
N SER A 453 -2.01 -14.75 -0.79
CA SER A 453 -1.07 -15.84 -1.02
C SER A 453 -0.63 -16.52 0.28
N LEU A 454 -0.45 -15.76 1.37
CA LEU A 454 -0.13 -16.30 2.69
C LEU A 454 -1.26 -17.15 3.27
N ILE A 455 -2.52 -16.80 3.01
CA ILE A 455 -3.66 -17.66 3.35
C ILE A 455 -3.54 -18.99 2.62
N GLY A 456 -3.08 -18.98 1.37
CA GLY A 456 -2.76 -20.17 0.59
C GLY A 456 -1.71 -21.05 1.25
N PHE A 457 -0.66 -20.48 1.85
CA PHE A 457 0.34 -21.25 2.62
C PHE A 457 -0.29 -22.02 3.77
N ILE A 458 -1.17 -21.39 4.55
CA ILE A 458 -1.85 -22.03 5.67
C ILE A 458 -2.72 -23.20 5.19
N ALA A 459 -3.49 -23.00 4.12
CA ALA A 459 -4.32 -24.04 3.54
C ALA A 459 -3.50 -25.24 3.02
N LEU A 460 -2.35 -24.97 2.38
CA LEU A 460 -1.47 -25.99 1.83
C LEU A 460 -0.85 -26.92 2.90
N ILE A 461 -0.61 -26.43 4.12
CA ILE A 461 -0.13 -27.29 5.22
C ILE A 461 -1.14 -28.41 5.47
N GLY A 462 -2.43 -28.07 5.54
CA GLY A 462 -3.48 -29.06 5.77
C GLY A 462 -3.60 -30.10 4.64
N ILE A 463 -3.48 -29.64 3.38
CA ILE A 463 -3.56 -30.50 2.20
C ILE A 463 -2.35 -31.46 2.14
N SER A 464 -1.15 -30.91 2.32
CA SER A 464 0.11 -31.66 2.22
C SER A 464 0.28 -32.65 3.39
N SER A 465 -0.02 -32.23 4.62
CA SER A 465 0.07 -33.11 5.80
C SER A 465 -0.89 -34.28 5.70
N ARG A 466 -2.11 -34.09 5.19
CA ARG A 466 -3.05 -35.19 4.92
C ARG A 466 -2.49 -36.22 3.95
N ASN A 467 -1.87 -35.79 2.85
CA ASN A 467 -1.28 -36.70 1.86
C ASN A 467 -0.15 -37.53 2.46
N SER A 468 0.75 -36.87 3.23
CA SER A 468 1.86 -37.53 3.90
C SER A 468 1.39 -38.49 5.00
N LEU A 469 0.36 -38.11 5.78
CA LEU A 469 -0.23 -38.94 6.82
C LEU A 469 -0.79 -40.23 6.23
N LEU A 470 -1.61 -40.16 5.19
CA LEU A 470 -2.21 -41.32 4.53
C LEU A 470 -1.16 -42.25 3.94
N LEU A 471 -0.03 -41.72 3.45
CA LEU A 471 1.07 -42.54 2.94
C LEU A 471 1.78 -43.30 4.08
N ILE A 472 2.07 -42.63 5.19
CA ILE A 472 2.74 -43.23 6.36
C ILE A 472 1.86 -44.28 6.98
N ASP A 473 0.57 -44.02 7.17
CA ASP A 473 -0.38 -45.00 7.75
C ASP A 473 -0.53 -46.24 6.87
N PHE A 474 -0.59 -46.04 5.55
CA PHE A 474 -0.66 -47.18 4.64
C PHE A 474 0.66 -47.98 4.65
N THR A 475 1.82 -47.30 4.69
CA THR A 475 3.12 -47.96 4.86
C THR A 475 3.17 -48.78 6.16
N LYS A 476 2.69 -48.20 7.26
CA LYS A 476 2.60 -48.89 8.57
C LYS A 476 1.73 -50.14 8.47
N SER A 477 0.56 -50.03 7.83
CA SER A 477 -0.33 -51.19 7.64
C SER A 477 0.30 -52.29 6.82
N LEU A 478 1.07 -52.00 5.78
CA LEU A 478 1.77 -52.98 4.95
C LEU A 478 2.87 -53.73 5.71
N ILE A 479 3.63 -53.01 6.53
CA ILE A 479 4.66 -53.60 7.37
C ILE A 479 4.05 -54.52 8.46
N HIS A 480 3.02 -54.02 9.17
CA HIS A 480 2.43 -54.74 10.30
C HIS A 480 1.53 -55.91 9.86
N ASN A 481 0.60 -55.65 8.90
CA ASN A 481 -0.42 -56.65 8.57
C ASN A 481 0.00 -57.61 7.47
N LYS A 482 0.89 -57.17 6.56
CA LYS A 482 1.38 -58.02 5.44
C LYS A 482 2.84 -58.46 5.60
N GLY A 483 3.54 -58.02 6.63
CA GLY A 483 4.95 -58.41 6.85
C GLY A 483 5.93 -57.95 5.77
N MET A 484 5.56 -56.91 4.96
CA MET A 484 6.40 -56.45 3.86
C MET A 484 7.71 -55.84 4.38
N HIS A 485 8.79 -56.02 3.61
CA HIS A 485 10.06 -55.36 3.91
C HIS A 485 9.91 -53.83 3.76
N LYS A 486 10.65 -53.10 4.59
CA LYS A 486 10.57 -51.64 4.69
C LYS A 486 10.59 -50.91 3.34
N THR A 487 11.57 -51.26 2.48
CA THR A 487 11.76 -50.63 1.17
C THR A 487 10.57 -50.88 0.24
N ASP A 488 10.10 -52.15 0.20
CA ASP A 488 8.99 -52.58 -0.63
C ASP A 488 7.66 -51.94 -0.16
N ALA A 489 7.46 -51.93 1.17
CA ALA A 489 6.26 -51.33 1.77
C ALA A 489 6.15 -49.83 1.45
N ILE A 490 7.26 -49.07 1.54
CA ILE A 490 7.28 -47.64 1.22
C ILE A 490 7.05 -47.40 -0.29
N ALA A 491 7.75 -48.16 -1.15
CA ALA A 491 7.63 -48.04 -2.61
C ALA A 491 6.20 -48.39 -3.09
N TYR A 492 5.63 -49.51 -2.58
CA TYR A 492 4.28 -49.95 -2.90
C TYR A 492 3.22 -48.95 -2.40
N ALA A 493 3.36 -48.45 -1.13
CA ALA A 493 2.46 -47.46 -0.56
C ALA A 493 2.43 -46.19 -1.39
N SER A 494 3.59 -45.69 -1.78
CA SER A 494 3.72 -44.49 -2.58
C SER A 494 3.11 -44.67 -3.97
N ALA A 495 3.35 -45.80 -4.62
CA ALA A 495 2.78 -46.10 -5.93
C ALA A 495 1.25 -46.21 -5.89
N THR A 496 0.71 -46.92 -4.89
CA THR A 496 -0.73 -47.10 -4.71
C THR A 496 -1.45 -45.79 -4.40
N ARG A 497 -0.83 -44.92 -3.60
CA ARG A 497 -1.40 -43.62 -3.20
C ARG A 497 -1.19 -42.53 -4.26
N ALA A 498 -0.31 -42.71 -5.22
CA ALA A 498 -0.04 -41.72 -6.26
C ALA A 498 -1.29 -41.29 -7.02
N LYS A 499 -2.13 -42.25 -7.46
CA LYS A 499 -3.35 -41.94 -8.24
C LYS A 499 -4.38 -41.11 -7.44
N PRO A 500 -4.77 -41.46 -6.21
CA PRO A 500 -5.65 -40.63 -5.37
C PRO A 500 -5.06 -39.22 -5.11
N ILE A 501 -3.76 -39.13 -4.84
CA ILE A 501 -3.09 -37.85 -4.60
C ILE A 501 -3.12 -36.98 -5.86
N PHE A 502 -2.81 -37.52 -7.03
CA PHE A 502 -2.90 -36.78 -8.31
C PHE A 502 -4.33 -36.34 -8.63
N LEU A 503 -5.33 -37.18 -8.36
CA LEU A 503 -6.72 -36.83 -8.62
C LEU A 503 -7.20 -35.67 -7.73
N THR A 504 -6.88 -35.73 -6.43
CA THR A 504 -7.22 -34.63 -5.52
C THR A 504 -6.44 -33.35 -5.83
N ALA A 505 -5.18 -33.46 -6.23
CA ALA A 505 -4.38 -32.33 -6.68
C ALA A 505 -4.96 -31.68 -7.94
N ALA A 506 -5.33 -32.48 -8.93
CA ALA A 506 -5.96 -31.99 -10.15
C ALA A 506 -7.28 -31.25 -9.86
N ALA A 507 -8.09 -31.78 -8.95
CA ALA A 507 -9.33 -31.11 -8.53
C ALA A 507 -9.06 -29.74 -7.89
N ILE A 508 -8.05 -29.65 -7.00
CA ILE A 508 -7.66 -28.38 -6.37
C ILE A 508 -7.12 -27.40 -7.41
N ILE A 509 -6.24 -27.85 -8.30
CA ILE A 509 -5.66 -27.02 -9.37
C ILE A 509 -6.77 -26.44 -10.26
N LEU A 510 -7.70 -27.29 -10.74
CA LEU A 510 -8.80 -26.86 -11.58
C LEU A 510 -9.72 -25.85 -10.86
N ALA A 511 -10.07 -26.11 -9.61
CA ALA A 511 -10.88 -25.18 -8.81
C ALA A 511 -10.16 -23.84 -8.60
N SER A 512 -8.85 -23.88 -8.37
CA SER A 512 -8.04 -22.68 -8.11
C SER A 512 -7.73 -21.86 -9.37
N THR A 513 -7.92 -22.42 -10.58
CA THR A 513 -7.70 -21.69 -11.84
C THR A 513 -8.64 -20.51 -11.98
N LEU A 514 -9.91 -20.66 -11.58
CA LEU A 514 -10.87 -19.55 -11.56
C LEU A 514 -10.44 -18.44 -10.57
N LEU A 515 -9.88 -18.86 -9.43
CA LEU A 515 -9.42 -17.92 -8.43
C LEU A 515 -8.14 -17.17 -8.86
N ALA A 516 -7.28 -17.82 -9.63
CA ALA A 516 -6.04 -17.23 -10.14
C ALA A 516 -6.29 -16.06 -11.12
N SER A 517 -7.46 -15.97 -11.73
CA SER A 517 -7.85 -14.86 -12.60
C SER A 517 -8.50 -13.68 -11.87
N ASP A 518 -8.76 -13.80 -10.57
CA ASP A 518 -9.33 -12.73 -9.76
C ASP A 518 -8.27 -11.70 -9.37
N ALA A 519 -8.60 -10.41 -9.46
CA ALA A 519 -7.66 -9.33 -9.18
C ALA A 519 -7.14 -9.33 -7.73
N VAL A 520 -7.98 -9.73 -6.75
CA VAL A 520 -7.64 -9.72 -5.31
C VAL A 520 -7.16 -11.10 -4.84
N PHE A 521 -7.85 -12.15 -5.27
CA PHE A 521 -7.57 -13.52 -4.83
C PHE A 521 -6.63 -14.30 -5.77
N GLY A 522 -6.12 -13.66 -6.83
CA GLY A 522 -5.19 -14.30 -7.77
C GLY A 522 -3.97 -14.91 -7.08
N GLY A 523 -3.41 -14.20 -6.11
CA GLY A 523 -2.29 -14.70 -5.31
C GLY A 523 -2.62 -16.01 -4.54
N LEU A 524 -3.82 -16.12 -3.97
CA LEU A 524 -4.31 -17.35 -3.34
C LEU A 524 -4.47 -18.48 -4.37
N GLY A 525 -5.05 -18.18 -5.54
CA GLY A 525 -5.21 -19.15 -6.62
C GLY A 525 -3.87 -19.73 -7.07
N VAL A 526 -2.90 -18.87 -7.34
CA VAL A 526 -1.53 -19.26 -7.75
C VAL A 526 -0.83 -20.05 -6.64
N ALA A 527 -0.96 -19.62 -5.39
CA ALA A 527 -0.42 -20.34 -4.25
C ALA A 527 -0.96 -21.77 -4.17
N LEU A 528 -2.27 -21.95 -4.31
CA LEU A 528 -2.91 -23.27 -4.29
C LEU A 528 -2.50 -24.14 -5.49
N ILE A 529 -2.38 -23.59 -6.70
CA ILE A 529 -1.97 -24.33 -7.89
C ILE A 529 -0.53 -24.85 -7.74
N PHE A 530 0.41 -23.95 -7.64
CA PHE A 530 1.83 -24.30 -7.65
C PHE A 530 2.28 -24.95 -6.32
N GLY A 531 1.71 -24.51 -5.22
CA GLY A 531 1.94 -25.13 -3.90
C GLY A 531 1.44 -26.58 -3.84
N THR A 532 0.28 -26.89 -4.45
CA THR A 532 -0.23 -28.26 -4.55
C THR A 532 0.67 -29.12 -5.43
N ILE A 533 1.19 -28.62 -6.54
CA ILE A 533 2.15 -29.33 -7.39
C ILE A 533 3.41 -29.72 -6.58
N ALA A 534 3.97 -28.76 -5.84
CA ALA A 534 5.12 -28.99 -4.99
C ALA A 534 4.79 -29.95 -3.83
N ALA A 535 3.61 -29.84 -3.22
CA ALA A 535 3.15 -30.74 -2.15
C ALA A 535 3.03 -32.19 -2.62
N VAL A 536 2.54 -32.41 -3.85
CA VAL A 536 2.48 -33.74 -4.48
C VAL A 536 3.87 -34.31 -4.67
N ALA A 537 4.80 -33.50 -5.22
CA ALA A 537 6.18 -33.93 -5.42
C ALA A 537 6.86 -34.25 -4.06
N ALA A 538 6.68 -33.42 -3.05
CA ALA A 538 7.20 -33.64 -1.72
C ALA A 538 6.62 -34.93 -1.08
N SER A 539 5.33 -35.14 -1.15
CA SER A 539 4.65 -36.31 -0.56
C SER A 539 5.03 -37.61 -1.26
N LEU A 540 5.23 -37.63 -2.58
CA LEU A 540 5.51 -38.85 -3.34
C LEU A 540 7.00 -39.16 -3.47
N ILE A 541 7.91 -38.19 -3.27
CA ILE A 541 9.35 -38.40 -3.45
C ILE A 541 10.12 -38.14 -2.15
N ILE A 542 9.92 -36.98 -1.52
CA ILE A 542 10.73 -36.57 -0.37
C ILE A 542 10.30 -37.29 0.90
N VAL A 543 9.00 -37.36 1.16
CA VAL A 543 8.47 -38.06 2.36
C VAL A 543 8.85 -39.55 2.36
N PRO A 544 8.74 -40.33 1.27
CA PRO A 544 9.26 -41.70 1.21
C PRO A 544 10.75 -41.82 1.50
N VAL A 545 11.56 -40.91 1.00
CA VAL A 545 13.02 -40.91 1.28
C VAL A 545 13.32 -40.63 2.75
N LEU A 546 12.63 -39.64 3.34
CA LEU A 546 12.77 -39.32 4.77
C LEU A 546 12.29 -40.50 5.64
N LEU A 547 11.14 -41.07 5.28
CA LEU A 547 10.57 -42.22 6.00
C LEU A 547 11.49 -43.45 5.94
N HIS A 548 12.13 -43.69 4.78
CA HIS A 548 13.09 -44.77 4.62
C HIS A 548 14.35 -44.57 5.50
N ASN A 549 14.77 -43.32 5.71
CA ASN A 549 15.94 -43.00 6.54
C ASN A 549 15.60 -43.07 8.08
N ALA A 550 14.33 -43.02 8.45
CA ALA A 550 13.88 -43.11 9.81
C ALA A 550 13.94 -44.59 10.31
N ASP A 551 14.13 -44.80 11.62
CA ASP A 551 14.06 -46.10 12.25
C ASP A 551 12.59 -46.49 12.46
N LEU A 552 12.00 -47.20 11.50
CA LEU A 552 10.58 -47.55 11.52
C LEU A 552 10.26 -48.61 12.59
N ASP A 553 11.20 -49.50 12.93
CA ASP A 553 11.01 -50.52 13.93
C ASP A 553 10.81 -49.87 15.32
N LYS A 554 11.54 -48.80 15.59
CA LYS A 554 11.39 -47.99 16.80
C LYS A 554 10.07 -47.20 16.84
N HIS A 555 9.64 -46.67 15.69
CA HIS A 555 8.50 -45.77 15.63
C HIS A 555 7.15 -46.46 15.40
N PHE A 556 7.15 -47.64 14.77
CA PHE A 556 5.92 -48.41 14.54
C PHE A 556 5.66 -49.48 15.63
N GLY A 557 6.61 -49.70 16.53
CA GLY A 557 6.61 -50.78 17.54
C GLY A 557 7.18 -52.09 16.98
N TYR A 558 7.79 -52.88 17.85
CA TYR A 558 8.38 -54.18 17.48
C TYR A 558 7.26 -55.12 17.04
N VAL A 559 7.32 -55.61 15.80
CA VAL A 559 6.46 -56.66 15.29
C VAL A 559 7.29 -57.92 15.17
N GLU A 560 7.02 -58.93 16.02
CA GLU A 560 7.50 -60.26 15.81
C GLU A 560 7.05 -60.75 14.42
N ARG A 561 8.01 -61.00 13.54
CA ARG A 561 7.75 -61.41 12.15
C ARG A 561 7.18 -62.84 12.16
N LYS A 562 5.85 -63.00 12.16
CA LYS A 562 5.23 -64.25 11.73
C LYS A 562 5.28 -64.24 10.22
N ALA A 563 6.13 -65.08 9.62
CA ALA A 563 6.14 -65.39 8.22
C ALA A 563 4.76 -65.97 7.83
N VAL A 564 3.95 -65.22 7.13
CA VAL A 564 2.74 -65.73 6.47
C VAL A 564 3.16 -66.23 5.08
N PRO A 565 2.91 -67.49 4.74
CA PRO A 565 3.18 -67.97 3.39
C PRO A 565 2.34 -67.20 2.39
N LEU A 566 2.95 -66.81 1.27
CA LEU A 566 2.24 -66.28 0.12
C LEU A 566 1.33 -67.37 -0.42
N GLU A 567 0.00 -67.20 -0.30
CA GLU A 567 -0.96 -67.95 -1.12
C GLU A 567 -0.84 -67.40 -2.56
N GLU A 568 -0.35 -68.25 -3.44
CA GLU A 568 -0.48 -68.09 -4.91
C GLU A 568 -1.97 -68.09 -5.23
N HIS A 569 -2.47 -66.94 -5.67
CA HIS A 569 -3.73 -66.89 -6.38
C HIS A 569 -3.45 -66.87 -7.88
N ASP A 570 -3.86 -67.98 -8.52
CA ASP A 570 -4.01 -68.18 -9.96
C ASP A 570 -4.85 -67.09 -10.64
#